data_50c4735eeba4da0a6ffc4483759c8d14
#
_entry.id   50c4735eeba4da0a6ffc4483759c8d14
#
_cell.length_a   1.000
_cell.length_b   1.000
_cell.length_c   1.000
_cell.angle_alpha   90.00
_cell.angle_beta   90.00
_cell.angle_gamma   90.00
#
_symmetry.space_group_name_H-M   'P 1'
#
loop_
_entity.id
_entity.type
_entity.pdbx_description
1 polymer ?
#
loop_
_entity_poly.entity_id
_entity_poly.type
_entity_poly.pdbx_seq_one_letter_code
_entity_poly.pdbx_strand_id
1 'polypeptide(L)'
;MLYLPVVLGGLLWLLYRPCVKVTGALTLSRLWNIVTLYLINILAIKAGWWEFGPSEIQLGSVPLLPLFGWAIIWEICFPLIPTQHGTALVLLAVVADLLFMPLLAPLVILKSTWLVGELVAITFAFIPGLLMYRWTVMKRTIWGRVVGQSVIFGFLIIYLLPVLIFELAERKPLTIPTKSWILATFQIQLMLGFAGLGVLAVIEFVKRGHGTPVPFDPPKRLVTSGPYAYLINPMQFSIAGFLLCYGWFLESWIIAASSPMVILYGIGFANPSESTDLTTRFVGGWNNYRLRFISFLPRFIPFEGDEPATIYFAESCSTCSSIREWFEARKPIGLKFVPAEKYPGGLPERVTYKIGRESYSGVKAIARGLTHINLIWAITGWLLQIPGINQLIQVMVDL
;
A
#
# COMPACT_ATOMS: atom_id res chain seq x y z
N MET A 1 -3.10 28.02 -23.55
CA MET A 1 -2.05 27.00 -23.44
C MET A 1 -2.16 26.13 -22.18
N LEU A 2 -2.38 26.70 -20.99
CA LEU A 2 -2.46 25.97 -19.71
C LEU A 2 -3.47 24.80 -19.70
N TYR A 3 -4.61 24.92 -20.34
CA TYR A 3 -5.65 23.89 -20.39
C TYR A 3 -5.50 22.90 -21.56
N LEU A 4 -4.58 23.16 -22.49
CA LEU A 4 -4.38 22.35 -23.69
C LEU A 4 -4.09 20.87 -23.37
N PRO A 5 -3.21 20.52 -22.39
CA PRO A 5 -2.97 19.11 -22.02
C PRO A 5 -4.21 18.42 -21.51
N VAL A 6 -5.04 19.10 -20.71
CA VAL A 6 -6.29 18.56 -20.15
C VAL A 6 -7.30 18.30 -21.26
N VAL A 7 -7.44 19.26 -22.19
CA VAL A 7 -8.35 19.12 -23.34
C VAL A 7 -7.89 18.01 -24.29
N LEU A 8 -6.59 17.97 -24.62
CA LEU A 8 -6.02 16.90 -25.44
C LEU A 8 -6.16 15.53 -24.77
N GLY A 9 -5.87 15.45 -23.46
CA GLY A 9 -6.05 14.23 -22.70
C GLY A 9 -7.50 13.74 -22.69
N GLY A 10 -8.46 14.65 -22.50
CA GLY A 10 -9.89 14.35 -22.57
C GLY A 10 -10.32 13.88 -23.96
N LEU A 11 -9.89 14.56 -25.02
CA LEU A 11 -10.18 14.18 -26.39
C LEU A 11 -9.59 12.81 -26.76
N LEU A 12 -8.34 12.57 -26.44
CA LEU A 12 -7.70 11.27 -26.68
C LEU A 12 -8.34 10.15 -25.88
N TRP A 13 -8.77 10.41 -24.64
CA TRP A 13 -9.51 9.45 -23.84
C TRP A 13 -10.86 9.09 -24.45
N LEU A 14 -11.58 10.07 -24.98
CA LEU A 14 -12.84 9.87 -25.69
C LEU A 14 -12.66 9.10 -27.00
N LEU A 15 -11.58 9.35 -27.74
CA LEU A 15 -11.28 8.69 -29.00
C LEU A 15 -10.78 7.25 -28.80
N TYR A 16 -9.88 7.05 -27.84
CA TYR A 16 -9.25 5.73 -27.58
C TYR A 16 -10.17 4.76 -26.83
N ARG A 17 -11.13 5.27 -26.04
CA ARG A 17 -12.06 4.48 -25.20
C ARG A 17 -11.37 3.27 -24.54
N PRO A 18 -10.38 3.48 -23.68
CA PRO A 18 -9.59 2.40 -23.12
C PRO A 18 -10.48 1.45 -22.29
N CYS A 19 -10.18 0.16 -22.34
CA CYS A 19 -10.86 -0.81 -21.46
C CYS A 19 -10.53 -0.52 -19.98
N VAL A 20 -11.37 -1.00 -19.07
CA VAL A 20 -11.24 -0.76 -17.60
C VAL A 20 -9.83 -1.03 -17.07
N LYS A 21 -9.17 -2.07 -17.56
CA LYS A 21 -7.81 -2.43 -17.17
C LYS A 21 -6.77 -1.37 -17.58
N VAL A 22 -6.88 -0.85 -18.80
CA VAL A 22 -5.99 0.20 -19.31
C VAL A 22 -6.27 1.51 -18.58
N THR A 23 -7.53 1.85 -18.38
CA THR A 23 -7.95 3.02 -17.58
C THR A 23 -7.35 2.96 -16.17
N GLY A 24 -7.49 1.83 -15.47
CA GLY A 24 -6.91 1.65 -14.14
C GLY A 24 -5.38 1.78 -14.13
N ALA A 25 -4.69 1.25 -15.15
CA ALA A 25 -3.25 1.37 -15.29
C ALA A 25 -2.80 2.82 -15.52
N LEU A 26 -3.53 3.57 -16.37
CA LEU A 26 -3.28 4.99 -16.61
C LEU A 26 -3.55 5.82 -15.35
N THR A 27 -4.63 5.54 -14.63
CA THR A 27 -4.93 6.24 -13.36
C THR A 27 -3.81 6.06 -12.33
N LEU A 28 -3.31 4.84 -12.14
CA LEU A 28 -2.19 4.59 -11.22
C LEU A 28 -0.91 5.31 -11.66
N SER A 29 -0.60 5.28 -12.93
CA SER A 29 0.56 5.99 -13.48
C SER A 29 0.44 7.50 -13.31
N ARG A 30 -0.75 8.06 -13.59
CA ARG A 30 -1.05 9.48 -13.37
C ARG A 30 -0.86 9.89 -11.92
N LEU A 31 -1.43 9.12 -11.00
CA LEU A 31 -1.27 9.38 -9.55
C LEU A 31 0.19 9.31 -9.13
N TRP A 32 0.96 8.35 -9.63
CA TRP A 32 2.39 8.29 -9.40
C TRP A 32 3.09 9.56 -9.88
N ASN A 33 2.84 9.96 -11.13
CA ASN A 33 3.45 11.14 -11.72
C ASN A 33 3.07 12.42 -10.96
N ILE A 34 1.80 12.60 -10.57
CA ILE A 34 1.35 13.75 -9.79
C ILE A 34 2.09 13.82 -8.46
N VAL A 35 2.13 12.72 -7.71
CA VAL A 35 2.78 12.65 -6.40
C VAL A 35 4.28 12.96 -6.51
N THR A 36 4.96 12.29 -7.42
CA THR A 36 6.42 12.43 -7.56
C THR A 36 6.81 13.78 -8.15
N LEU A 37 6.10 14.26 -9.18
CA LEU A 37 6.33 15.60 -9.74
C LEU A 37 6.06 16.70 -8.71
N TYR A 38 5.04 16.57 -7.86
CA TYR A 38 4.82 17.52 -6.79
C TYR A 38 6.03 17.63 -5.86
N LEU A 39 6.55 16.49 -5.41
CA LEU A 39 7.75 16.47 -4.54
C LEU A 39 9.00 16.98 -5.27
N ILE A 40 9.17 16.63 -6.54
CA ILE A 40 10.29 17.10 -7.36
C ILE A 40 10.21 18.60 -7.57
N ASN A 41 9.03 19.16 -7.79
CA ASN A 41 8.86 20.62 -7.95
C ASN A 41 9.16 21.38 -6.66
N ILE A 42 8.81 20.86 -5.48
CA ILE A 42 9.25 21.43 -4.19
C ILE A 42 10.79 21.43 -4.12
N LEU A 43 11.41 20.31 -4.47
CA LEU A 43 12.85 20.18 -4.47
C LEU A 43 13.50 21.13 -5.49
N ALA A 44 12.94 21.23 -6.69
CA ALA A 44 13.43 22.07 -7.77
C ALA A 44 13.45 23.55 -7.41
N ILE A 45 12.37 24.05 -6.76
CA ILE A 45 12.30 25.42 -6.26
C ILE A 45 13.40 25.65 -5.20
N LYS A 46 13.56 24.73 -4.25
CA LYS A 46 14.58 24.84 -3.20
C LYS A 46 16.01 24.72 -3.73
N ALA A 47 16.24 23.88 -4.72
CA ALA A 47 17.55 23.68 -5.35
C ALA A 47 17.89 24.72 -6.43
N GLY A 48 16.93 25.59 -6.79
CA GLY A 48 17.13 26.61 -7.82
C GLY A 48 17.25 26.01 -9.22
N TRP A 49 16.50 24.94 -9.54
CA TRP A 49 16.46 24.37 -10.89
C TRP A 49 15.53 25.16 -11.79
N TRP A 50 14.35 25.50 -11.28
CA TRP A 50 13.38 26.40 -11.91
C TRP A 50 12.52 27.10 -10.86
N GLU A 51 11.82 28.12 -11.31
CA GLU A 51 10.81 28.85 -10.56
C GLU A 51 9.51 28.86 -11.37
N PHE A 52 8.40 29.07 -10.70
CA PHE A 52 7.10 29.22 -11.35
C PHE A 52 6.69 30.68 -11.41
N GLY A 53 6.07 31.07 -12.53
CA GLY A 53 5.37 32.33 -12.65
C GLY A 53 4.13 32.39 -11.76
N PRO A 54 3.45 33.56 -11.72
CA PRO A 54 2.22 33.73 -10.94
C PRO A 54 1.16 32.69 -11.32
N SER A 55 0.52 32.09 -10.33
CA SER A 55 -0.56 31.09 -10.52
C SER A 55 -1.65 31.31 -9.49
N GLU A 56 -2.92 31.28 -9.93
CA GLU A 56 -4.07 31.43 -9.05
C GLU A 56 -4.34 30.17 -8.20
N ILE A 57 -3.98 28.98 -8.73
CA ILE A 57 -4.23 27.70 -8.08
C ILE A 57 -2.89 27.01 -7.83
N GLN A 58 -2.48 26.99 -6.58
CA GLN A 58 -1.24 26.34 -6.15
C GLN A 58 -1.43 25.59 -4.83
N LEU A 59 -0.64 24.57 -4.63
CA LEU A 59 -0.53 23.84 -3.36
C LEU A 59 0.84 24.13 -2.77
N GLY A 60 0.87 24.91 -1.69
CA GLY A 60 2.13 25.48 -1.20
C GLY A 60 2.77 26.39 -2.26
N SER A 61 3.98 26.04 -2.72
CA SER A 61 4.73 26.76 -3.77
C SER A 61 4.58 26.19 -5.18
N VAL A 62 3.82 25.10 -5.36
CA VAL A 62 3.72 24.37 -6.62
C VAL A 62 2.39 24.67 -7.32
N PRO A 63 2.39 25.25 -8.53
CA PRO A 63 1.19 25.47 -9.31
C PRO A 63 0.58 24.13 -9.76
N LEU A 64 -0.73 23.94 -9.55
CA LEU A 64 -1.41 22.69 -9.86
C LEU A 64 -1.62 22.48 -11.36
N LEU A 65 -1.88 23.53 -12.13
CA LEU A 65 -2.15 23.39 -13.56
C LEU A 65 -0.95 22.87 -14.36
N PRO A 66 0.28 23.41 -14.23
CA PRO A 66 1.47 22.81 -14.84
C PRO A 66 1.73 21.38 -14.37
N LEU A 67 1.57 21.10 -13.07
CA LEU A 67 1.75 19.77 -12.51
C LEU A 67 0.82 18.73 -13.15
N PHE A 68 -0.47 19.02 -13.23
CA PHE A 68 -1.43 18.14 -13.88
C PHE A 68 -1.18 18.05 -15.40
N GLY A 69 -0.80 19.16 -16.02
CA GLY A 69 -0.45 19.20 -17.44
C GLY A 69 0.66 18.22 -17.79
N TRP A 70 1.74 18.24 -17.04
CA TRP A 70 2.86 17.30 -17.22
C TRP A 70 2.44 15.85 -17.01
N ALA A 71 1.75 15.56 -15.91
CA ALA A 71 1.30 14.20 -15.62
C ALA A 71 0.40 13.64 -16.73
N ILE A 72 -0.48 14.46 -17.32
CA ILE A 72 -1.37 14.08 -18.40
C ILE A 72 -0.62 13.87 -19.72
N ILE A 73 0.30 14.77 -20.09
CA ILE A 73 1.09 14.64 -21.32
C ILE A 73 1.89 13.34 -21.30
N TRP A 74 2.59 13.06 -20.21
CA TRP A 74 3.36 11.83 -20.09
C TRP A 74 2.49 10.58 -20.15
N GLU A 75 1.32 10.61 -19.50
CA GLU A 75 0.38 9.48 -19.50
C GLU A 75 -0.16 9.19 -20.91
N ILE A 76 -0.48 10.21 -21.70
CA ILE A 76 -1.01 10.06 -23.06
C ILE A 76 -0.03 9.30 -23.96
N CYS A 77 1.28 9.49 -23.76
CA CYS A 77 2.32 8.81 -24.52
C CYS A 77 2.38 7.30 -24.28
N PHE A 78 1.95 6.81 -23.10
CA PHE A 78 2.13 5.42 -22.71
C PHE A 78 1.37 4.40 -23.58
N PRO A 79 0.08 4.58 -23.89
CA PRO A 79 -0.64 3.65 -24.77
C PRO A 79 -0.33 3.81 -26.25
N LEU A 80 0.25 4.96 -26.69
CA LEU A 80 0.53 5.24 -28.10
C LEU A 80 1.71 4.42 -28.65
N ILE A 81 2.64 4.01 -27.77
CA ILE A 81 3.83 3.24 -28.17
C ILE A 81 3.71 1.83 -27.62
N PRO A 82 3.89 0.79 -28.46
CA PRO A 82 3.85 -0.59 -28.02
C PRO A 82 4.77 -0.84 -26.82
N THR A 83 4.32 -1.67 -25.89
CA THR A 83 5.01 -1.91 -24.61
C THR A 83 6.43 -2.46 -24.75
N GLN A 84 6.77 -3.06 -25.90
CA GLN A 84 8.11 -3.55 -26.23
C GLN A 84 9.13 -2.43 -26.49
N HIS A 85 8.69 -1.23 -26.86
CA HIS A 85 9.55 -0.09 -27.22
C HIS A 85 9.67 0.94 -26.08
N GLY A 86 9.78 0.50 -24.83
CA GLY A 86 9.85 1.40 -23.67
C GLY A 86 11.06 2.33 -23.66
N THR A 87 12.21 1.87 -24.16
CA THR A 87 13.41 2.72 -24.29
C THR A 87 13.21 3.85 -25.31
N ALA A 88 12.56 3.57 -26.43
CA ALA A 88 12.21 4.59 -27.41
C ALA A 88 11.26 5.64 -26.82
N LEU A 89 10.31 5.22 -25.98
CA LEU A 89 9.40 6.15 -25.30
C LEU A 89 10.14 7.05 -24.31
N VAL A 90 11.08 6.50 -23.54
CA VAL A 90 11.91 7.31 -22.64
C VAL A 90 12.74 8.32 -23.42
N LEU A 91 13.39 7.91 -24.50
CA LEU A 91 14.15 8.82 -25.35
C LEU A 91 13.28 9.92 -25.97
N LEU A 92 12.09 9.57 -26.45
CA LEU A 92 11.14 10.55 -26.99
C LEU A 92 10.71 11.55 -25.92
N ALA A 93 10.42 11.10 -24.70
CA ALA A 93 10.06 11.97 -23.59
C ALA A 93 11.20 12.95 -23.25
N VAL A 94 12.45 12.43 -23.13
CA VAL A 94 13.64 13.28 -22.88
C VAL A 94 13.78 14.33 -23.96
N VAL A 95 13.71 13.95 -25.23
CA VAL A 95 13.81 14.90 -26.36
C VAL A 95 12.68 15.92 -26.33
N ALA A 96 11.45 15.47 -26.08
CA ALA A 96 10.29 16.36 -25.98
C ALA A 96 10.46 17.38 -24.84
N ASP A 97 10.84 16.93 -23.66
CA ASP A 97 11.04 17.82 -22.51
C ASP A 97 12.18 18.81 -22.75
N LEU A 98 13.31 18.39 -23.32
CA LEU A 98 14.41 19.29 -23.71
C LEU A 98 13.99 20.38 -24.70
N LEU A 99 13.08 20.06 -25.62
CA LEU A 99 12.58 20.99 -26.63
C LEU A 99 11.48 21.91 -26.09
N PHE A 100 10.58 21.38 -25.26
CA PHE A 100 9.37 22.10 -24.83
C PHE A 100 9.55 22.87 -23.52
N MET A 101 10.41 22.42 -22.59
CA MET A 101 10.62 23.09 -21.32
C MET A 101 11.04 24.57 -21.47
N PRO A 102 11.99 24.93 -22.36
CA PRO A 102 12.35 26.34 -22.57
C PRO A 102 11.20 27.19 -23.12
N LEU A 103 10.22 26.58 -23.80
CA LEU A 103 9.07 27.28 -24.40
C LEU A 103 7.95 27.54 -23.37
N LEU A 104 8.06 27.00 -22.15
CA LEU A 104 7.05 27.17 -21.10
C LEU A 104 7.13 28.52 -20.37
N ALA A 105 8.13 29.35 -20.67
CA ALA A 105 8.18 30.71 -20.13
C ALA A 105 6.92 31.52 -20.54
N PRO A 106 6.33 32.32 -19.67
CA PRO A 106 6.75 32.66 -18.29
C PRO A 106 6.18 31.73 -17.20
N LEU A 107 5.53 30.59 -17.55
CA LEU A 107 4.93 29.67 -16.57
C LEU A 107 6.00 28.96 -15.74
N VAL A 108 7.08 28.53 -16.40
CA VAL A 108 8.25 27.90 -15.78
C VAL A 108 9.48 28.67 -16.22
N ILE A 109 10.20 29.21 -15.27
CA ILE A 109 11.40 30.00 -15.48
C ILE A 109 12.61 29.14 -15.15
N LEU A 110 13.25 28.62 -16.17
CA LEU A 110 14.40 27.74 -16.05
C LEU A 110 15.64 28.48 -15.54
N LYS A 111 16.39 27.86 -14.64
CA LYS A 111 17.69 28.33 -14.16
C LYS A 111 18.83 27.54 -14.80
N SER A 112 20.05 27.90 -14.55
CA SER A 112 21.24 27.28 -15.20
C SER A 112 21.36 25.75 -14.99
N THR A 113 20.85 25.23 -13.88
CA THR A 113 20.93 23.82 -13.49
C THR A 113 19.64 23.02 -13.74
N TRP A 114 18.70 23.54 -14.53
CA TRP A 114 17.40 22.93 -14.77
C TRP A 114 17.46 21.49 -15.31
N LEU A 115 18.51 21.18 -16.11
CA LEU A 115 18.73 19.82 -16.65
C LEU A 115 18.89 18.77 -15.56
N VAL A 116 19.41 19.13 -14.38
CA VAL A 116 19.49 18.20 -13.23
C VAL A 116 18.09 17.87 -12.73
N GLY A 117 17.23 18.88 -12.62
CA GLY A 117 15.83 18.69 -12.23
C GLY A 117 15.08 17.81 -13.22
N GLU A 118 15.33 18.01 -14.53
CA GLU A 118 14.73 17.21 -15.60
C GLU A 118 15.17 15.74 -15.52
N LEU A 119 16.47 15.49 -15.32
CA LEU A 119 16.98 14.14 -15.10
C LEU A 119 16.33 13.46 -13.90
N VAL A 120 16.13 14.18 -12.80
CA VAL A 120 15.45 13.69 -11.61
C VAL A 120 13.98 13.39 -11.93
N ALA A 121 13.28 14.27 -12.67
CA ALA A 121 11.88 14.07 -13.06
C ALA A 121 11.70 12.84 -13.96
N ILE A 122 12.55 12.68 -14.97
CA ILE A 122 12.52 11.49 -15.83
C ILE A 122 12.80 10.22 -15.01
N THR A 123 13.80 10.23 -14.14
CA THR A 123 14.23 9.05 -13.39
C THR A 123 13.21 8.61 -12.33
N PHE A 124 12.64 9.55 -11.58
CA PHE A 124 11.80 9.23 -10.43
C PHE A 124 10.29 9.39 -10.67
N ALA A 125 9.87 10.12 -11.70
CA ALA A 125 8.47 10.24 -12.04
C ALA A 125 8.14 9.49 -13.34
N PHE A 126 8.69 9.88 -14.48
CA PHE A 126 8.32 9.32 -15.79
C PHE A 126 8.59 7.81 -15.89
N ILE A 127 9.83 7.37 -15.63
CA ILE A 127 10.20 5.94 -15.77
C ILE A 127 9.40 5.06 -14.83
N PRO A 128 9.28 5.33 -13.53
CA PRO A 128 8.44 4.52 -12.66
C PRO A 128 6.94 4.59 -13.01
N GLY A 129 6.43 5.75 -13.47
CA GLY A 129 5.08 5.88 -13.98
C GLY A 129 4.81 4.97 -15.18
N LEU A 130 5.73 4.96 -16.15
CA LEU A 130 5.70 4.05 -17.30
C LEU A 130 5.77 2.58 -16.87
N LEU A 131 6.63 2.24 -15.90
CA LEU A 131 6.73 0.87 -15.37
C LEU A 131 5.43 0.46 -14.66
N MET A 132 4.82 1.34 -13.87
CA MET A 132 3.51 1.10 -13.23
C MET A 132 2.43 0.81 -14.26
N TYR A 133 2.35 1.61 -15.32
CA TYR A 133 1.44 1.37 -16.45
C TYR A 133 1.67 -0.01 -17.07
N ARG A 134 2.91 -0.28 -17.50
CA ARG A 134 3.27 -1.54 -18.19
C ARG A 134 3.05 -2.77 -17.32
N TRP A 135 3.50 -2.75 -16.06
CA TRP A 135 3.32 -3.88 -15.14
C TRP A 135 1.84 -4.14 -14.86
N THR A 136 1.02 -3.08 -14.78
CA THR A 136 -0.43 -3.22 -14.56
C THR A 136 -1.12 -3.80 -15.80
N VAL A 137 -0.84 -3.29 -16.99
CA VAL A 137 -1.41 -3.80 -18.25
C VAL A 137 -0.96 -5.24 -18.53
N MET A 138 0.31 -5.57 -18.29
CA MET A 138 0.86 -6.91 -18.54
C MET A 138 0.65 -7.89 -17.38
N LYS A 139 0.10 -7.45 -16.25
CA LYS A 139 -0.01 -8.22 -14.98
C LYS A 139 1.33 -8.82 -14.52
N ARG A 140 2.43 -8.10 -14.73
CA ARG A 140 3.78 -8.48 -14.30
C ARG A 140 4.15 -7.81 -12.98
N THR A 141 5.22 -8.30 -12.35
CA THR A 141 5.89 -7.67 -11.20
C THR A 141 4.89 -7.21 -10.12
N ILE A 142 4.13 -8.17 -9.56
CA ILE A 142 3.07 -7.87 -8.58
C ILE A 142 3.59 -7.01 -7.42
N TRP A 143 4.78 -7.30 -6.89
CA TRP A 143 5.39 -6.54 -5.80
C TRP A 143 5.74 -5.10 -6.21
N GLY A 144 6.25 -4.89 -7.42
CA GLY A 144 6.53 -3.54 -7.93
C GLY A 144 5.25 -2.70 -7.99
N ARG A 145 4.13 -3.29 -8.47
CA ARG A 145 2.82 -2.63 -8.50
C ARG A 145 2.31 -2.29 -7.10
N VAL A 146 2.40 -3.23 -6.18
CA VAL A 146 1.94 -3.04 -4.79
C VAL A 146 2.75 -1.99 -4.06
N VAL A 147 4.08 -2.00 -4.21
CA VAL A 147 4.94 -0.96 -3.61
C VAL A 147 4.58 0.41 -4.17
N GLY A 148 4.46 0.55 -5.50
CA GLY A 148 4.05 1.82 -6.10
C GLY A 148 2.68 2.30 -5.61
N GLN A 149 1.68 1.41 -5.56
CA GLN A 149 0.35 1.71 -5.00
C GLN A 149 0.43 2.13 -3.54
N SER A 150 1.22 1.43 -2.71
CA SER A 150 1.39 1.76 -1.29
C SER A 150 2.04 3.13 -1.09
N VAL A 151 3.02 3.49 -1.93
CA VAL A 151 3.63 4.82 -1.92
C VAL A 151 2.61 5.90 -2.29
N ILE A 152 1.84 5.70 -3.37
CA ILE A 152 0.79 6.64 -3.79
C ILE A 152 -0.24 6.83 -2.67
N PHE A 153 -0.84 5.75 -2.18
CA PHE A 153 -1.87 5.84 -1.14
C PHE A 153 -1.32 6.36 0.18
N GLY A 154 -0.10 5.97 0.55
CA GLY A 154 0.58 6.54 1.73
C GLY A 154 0.74 8.04 1.62
N PHE A 155 1.23 8.56 0.49
CA PHE A 155 1.34 9.99 0.26
C PHE A 155 -0.01 10.70 0.30
N LEU A 156 -1.03 10.14 -0.34
CA LEU A 156 -2.38 10.72 -0.36
C LEU A 156 -2.97 10.84 1.05
N ILE A 157 -2.80 9.81 1.89
CA ILE A 157 -3.39 9.76 3.23
C ILE A 157 -2.55 10.55 4.25
N ILE A 158 -1.22 10.43 4.20
CA ILE A 158 -0.34 11.01 5.23
C ILE A 158 -0.04 12.49 4.95
N TYR A 159 -0.01 12.90 3.70
CA TYR A 159 0.38 14.25 3.33
C TYR A 159 -0.73 15.03 2.62
N LEU A 160 -1.20 14.57 1.47
CA LEU A 160 -2.11 15.35 0.63
C LEU A 160 -3.45 15.61 1.31
N LEU A 161 -4.08 14.59 1.89
CA LEU A 161 -5.36 14.72 2.58
C LEU A 161 -5.29 15.71 3.75
N PRO A 162 -4.33 15.63 4.67
CA PRO A 162 -4.17 16.64 5.72
C PRO A 162 -3.93 18.05 5.18
N VAL A 163 -3.03 18.21 4.21
CA VAL A 163 -2.77 19.53 3.61
C VAL A 163 -4.04 20.14 3.07
N LEU A 164 -4.81 19.39 2.26
CA LEU A 164 -6.08 19.87 1.70
C LEU A 164 -7.11 20.20 2.79
N ILE A 165 -7.22 19.38 3.84
CA ILE A 165 -8.15 19.66 4.95
C ILE A 165 -7.72 20.95 5.68
N PHE A 166 -6.44 21.09 6.00
CA PHE A 166 -5.96 22.26 6.71
C PHE A 166 -6.11 23.56 5.88
N GLU A 167 -5.76 23.52 4.59
CA GLU A 167 -5.85 24.69 3.72
C GLU A 167 -7.30 25.05 3.36
N LEU A 168 -8.13 24.07 2.97
CA LEU A 168 -9.46 24.34 2.43
C LEU A 168 -10.56 24.40 3.49
N ALA A 169 -10.50 23.53 4.50
CA ALA A 169 -11.54 23.44 5.52
C ALA A 169 -11.18 24.17 6.81
N GLU A 170 -9.97 24.00 7.31
CA GLU A 170 -9.53 24.65 8.56
C GLU A 170 -8.91 26.04 8.32
N ARG A 171 -8.60 26.38 7.08
CA ARG A 171 -8.04 27.68 6.64
C ARG A 171 -6.79 28.10 7.41
N LYS A 172 -5.93 27.14 7.72
CA LYS A 172 -4.66 27.32 8.41
C LYS A 172 -3.58 26.42 7.80
N PRO A 173 -2.29 26.76 7.88
CA PRO A 173 -1.23 25.88 7.40
C PRO A 173 -1.18 24.58 8.22
N LEU A 174 -0.78 23.48 7.58
CA LEU A 174 -0.51 22.23 8.27
C LEU A 174 0.68 22.39 9.20
N THR A 175 0.44 22.31 10.49
CA THR A 175 1.47 22.41 11.53
C THR A 175 1.37 21.19 12.46
N ILE A 176 2.52 20.72 12.94
CA ILE A 176 2.57 19.67 13.96
C ILE A 176 2.38 20.32 15.33
N PRO A 177 1.31 19.97 16.07
CA PRO A 177 1.06 20.58 17.38
C PRO A 177 2.16 20.24 18.38
N THR A 178 2.52 21.22 19.22
CA THR A 178 3.47 21.02 20.31
C THR A 178 2.80 20.21 21.43
N LYS A 179 3.32 19.02 21.73
CA LYS A 179 2.77 18.10 22.75
C LYS A 179 3.86 17.60 23.69
N SER A 180 3.43 17.04 24.82
CA SER A 180 4.36 16.28 25.66
C SER A 180 4.91 15.10 24.87
N TRP A 181 6.19 14.80 25.04
CA TRP A 181 6.84 13.70 24.32
C TRP A 181 6.17 12.34 24.58
N ILE A 182 5.64 12.12 25.80
CA ILE A 182 4.94 10.87 26.16
C ILE A 182 3.67 10.71 25.32
N LEU A 183 2.83 11.77 25.24
CA LEU A 183 1.60 11.72 24.45
C LEU A 183 1.88 11.56 22.96
N ALA A 184 2.84 12.32 22.42
CA ALA A 184 3.23 12.20 21.02
C ALA A 184 3.74 10.79 20.69
N THR A 185 4.60 10.20 21.53
CA THR A 185 5.12 8.86 21.36
C THR A 185 3.98 7.82 21.37
N PHE A 186 3.04 7.93 22.30
CA PHE A 186 1.89 7.03 22.37
C PHE A 186 1.01 7.11 21.11
N GLN A 187 0.70 8.33 20.65
CA GLN A 187 -0.07 8.55 19.43
C GLN A 187 0.63 7.98 18.19
N ILE A 188 1.94 8.20 18.06
CA ILE A 188 2.75 7.65 16.96
C ILE A 188 2.77 6.12 17.01
N GLN A 189 2.90 5.51 18.19
CA GLN A 189 2.86 4.04 18.32
C GLN A 189 1.51 3.46 17.87
N LEU A 190 0.38 4.11 18.21
CA LEU A 190 -0.94 3.70 17.73
C LEU A 190 -1.03 3.81 16.20
N MET A 191 -0.57 4.93 15.63
CA MET A 191 -0.53 5.12 14.17
C MET A 191 0.31 4.05 13.47
N LEU A 192 1.50 3.75 14.00
CA LEU A 192 2.38 2.70 13.49
C LEU A 192 1.75 1.30 13.62
N GLY A 193 1.00 1.05 14.69
CA GLY A 193 0.25 -0.19 14.89
C GLY A 193 -0.80 -0.40 13.78
N PHE A 194 -1.62 0.61 13.50
CA PHE A 194 -2.61 0.55 12.42
C PHE A 194 -1.94 0.49 11.04
N ALA A 195 -0.91 1.29 10.78
CA ALA A 195 -0.16 1.22 9.52
C ALA A 195 0.47 -0.16 9.31
N GLY A 196 1.07 -0.74 10.36
CA GLY A 196 1.62 -2.10 10.35
C GLY A 196 0.56 -3.17 10.03
N LEU A 197 -0.62 -3.07 10.63
CA LEU A 197 -1.74 -3.95 10.32
C LEU A 197 -2.12 -3.86 8.83
N GLY A 198 -2.18 -2.65 8.28
CA GLY A 198 -2.47 -2.43 6.85
C GLY A 198 -1.41 -3.06 5.94
N VAL A 199 -0.13 -2.84 6.25
CA VAL A 199 0.98 -3.45 5.51
C VAL A 199 0.93 -4.98 5.56
N LEU A 200 0.68 -5.57 6.72
CA LEU A 200 0.55 -7.03 6.86
C LEU A 200 -0.65 -7.56 6.09
N ALA A 201 -1.78 -6.83 6.08
CA ALA A 201 -2.95 -7.19 5.30
C ALA A 201 -2.64 -7.17 3.79
N VAL A 202 -1.94 -6.15 3.30
CA VAL A 202 -1.49 -6.06 1.90
C VAL A 202 -0.55 -7.22 1.56
N ILE A 203 0.44 -7.51 2.40
CA ILE A 203 1.38 -8.61 2.18
C ILE A 203 0.65 -9.95 2.09
N GLU A 204 -0.27 -10.23 3.01
CA GLU A 204 -1.06 -11.46 3.01
C GLU A 204 -1.95 -11.56 1.77
N PHE A 205 -2.59 -10.45 1.38
CA PHE A 205 -3.43 -10.36 0.19
C PHE A 205 -2.64 -10.66 -1.10
N VAL A 206 -1.44 -10.11 -1.23
CA VAL A 206 -0.57 -10.37 -2.38
C VAL A 206 -0.10 -11.82 -2.43
N LYS A 207 0.39 -12.32 -1.30
CA LYS A 207 0.96 -13.68 -1.21
C LYS A 207 -0.09 -14.76 -1.42
N ARG A 208 -1.25 -14.62 -0.79
CA ARG A 208 -2.31 -15.63 -0.81
C ARG A 208 -3.31 -15.39 -1.93
N GLY A 209 -3.73 -14.12 -2.09
CA GLY A 209 -4.72 -13.74 -3.09
C GLY A 209 -4.17 -13.63 -4.51
N HIS A 210 -2.88 -13.36 -4.69
CA HIS A 210 -2.27 -13.06 -5.99
C HIS A 210 -2.96 -11.89 -6.72
N GLY A 211 -3.48 -10.92 -5.96
CA GLY A 211 -4.08 -9.67 -6.42
C GLY A 211 -3.36 -8.46 -5.84
N THR A 212 -3.82 -7.26 -6.20
CA THR A 212 -3.34 -6.00 -5.62
C THR A 212 -4.50 -5.27 -4.92
N PRO A 213 -4.23 -4.31 -3.99
CA PRO A 213 -5.27 -3.62 -3.23
C PRO A 213 -6.23 -2.76 -4.06
N VAL A 214 -6.12 -2.76 -5.39
CA VAL A 214 -6.98 -1.96 -6.27
C VAL A 214 -8.12 -2.79 -6.88
N PRO A 215 -9.32 -2.20 -7.09
CA PRO A 215 -10.51 -2.94 -7.51
C PRO A 215 -10.38 -3.66 -8.85
N PHE A 216 -9.57 -3.13 -9.79
CA PHE A 216 -9.43 -3.69 -11.14
C PHE A 216 -8.36 -4.82 -11.24
N ASP A 217 -7.71 -5.18 -10.12
CA ASP A 217 -6.80 -6.33 -10.04
C ASP A 217 -7.10 -7.18 -8.79
N PRO A 218 -8.31 -7.76 -8.73
CA PRO A 218 -8.83 -8.46 -7.57
C PRO A 218 -8.09 -9.77 -7.30
N PRO A 219 -8.23 -10.36 -6.09
CA PRO A 219 -7.54 -11.59 -5.72
C PRO A 219 -8.03 -12.78 -6.55
N LYS A 220 -7.12 -13.69 -6.89
CA LYS A 220 -7.43 -14.94 -7.58
C LYS A 220 -7.87 -16.06 -6.64
N ARG A 221 -7.59 -15.94 -5.36
CA ARG A 221 -7.97 -16.86 -4.28
C ARG A 221 -8.53 -16.08 -3.12
N LEU A 222 -9.50 -16.64 -2.42
CA LEU A 222 -10.02 -16.05 -1.20
C LEU A 222 -8.93 -16.05 -0.12
N VAL A 223 -8.72 -14.89 0.50
CA VAL A 223 -7.72 -14.73 1.56
C VAL A 223 -8.44 -14.76 2.90
N THR A 224 -8.13 -15.76 3.71
CA THR A 224 -8.76 -16.00 5.02
C THR A 224 -7.73 -16.14 6.15
N SER A 225 -6.44 -15.93 5.84
CA SER A 225 -5.32 -16.07 6.78
C SER A 225 -4.74 -14.73 7.22
N GLY A 226 -3.86 -14.73 8.22
CA GLY A 226 -3.26 -13.52 8.77
C GLY A 226 -4.30 -12.54 9.34
N PRO A 227 -4.23 -11.24 9.02
CA PRO A 227 -5.24 -10.27 9.45
C PRO A 227 -6.65 -10.60 8.98
N TYR A 228 -6.81 -11.29 7.85
CA TYR A 228 -8.12 -11.71 7.32
C TYR A 228 -8.76 -12.83 8.14
N ALA A 229 -8.03 -13.56 8.97
CA ALA A 229 -8.61 -14.50 9.92
C ALA A 229 -9.40 -13.80 11.05
N TYR A 230 -9.17 -12.50 11.25
CA TYR A 230 -9.77 -11.71 12.33
C TYR A 230 -10.67 -10.58 11.86
N LEU A 231 -10.46 -10.08 10.66
CA LEU A 231 -11.18 -8.95 10.05
C LEU A 231 -11.53 -9.27 8.61
N ILE A 232 -12.75 -8.96 8.20
CA ILE A 232 -13.17 -9.15 6.81
C ILE A 232 -12.45 -8.16 5.88
N ASN A 233 -12.23 -6.92 6.33
CA ASN A 233 -11.59 -5.83 5.59
C ASN A 233 -10.45 -5.18 6.41
N PRO A 234 -9.34 -5.90 6.67
CA PRO A 234 -8.28 -5.40 7.54
C PRO A 234 -7.56 -4.17 6.97
N MET A 235 -7.48 -4.00 5.64
CA MET A 235 -6.89 -2.79 5.03
C MET A 235 -7.72 -1.54 5.34
N GLN A 236 -9.06 -1.61 5.16
CA GLN A 236 -9.94 -0.47 5.43
C GLN A 236 -10.00 -0.16 6.94
N PHE A 237 -10.04 -1.18 7.78
CA PHE A 237 -9.97 -1.02 9.24
C PHE A 237 -8.68 -0.32 9.66
N SER A 238 -7.56 -0.69 9.07
CA SER A 238 -6.25 -0.08 9.29
C SER A 238 -6.24 1.41 8.92
N ILE A 239 -6.77 1.76 7.73
CA ILE A 239 -6.86 3.16 7.29
C ILE A 239 -7.76 3.98 8.21
N ALA A 240 -8.93 3.44 8.60
CA ALA A 240 -9.86 4.11 9.50
C ALA A 240 -9.22 4.36 10.88
N GLY A 241 -8.57 3.36 11.46
CA GLY A 241 -7.85 3.49 12.72
C GLY A 241 -6.68 4.48 12.65
N PHE A 242 -5.91 4.43 11.55
CA PHE A 242 -4.82 5.37 11.31
C PHE A 242 -5.35 6.81 11.25
N LEU A 243 -6.39 7.10 10.45
CA LEU A 243 -6.96 8.44 10.30
C LEU A 243 -7.53 8.98 11.61
N LEU A 244 -8.16 8.13 12.42
CA LEU A 244 -8.63 8.52 13.75
C LEU A 244 -7.47 8.97 14.65
N CYS A 245 -6.41 8.15 14.73
CA CYS A 245 -5.23 8.48 15.52
C CYS A 245 -4.46 9.69 14.95
N TYR A 246 -4.41 9.83 13.63
CA TYR A 246 -3.75 10.91 12.96
C TYR A 246 -4.47 12.24 13.14
N GLY A 247 -5.82 12.24 13.07
CA GLY A 247 -6.62 13.42 13.41
C GLY A 247 -6.43 13.83 14.88
N TRP A 248 -6.36 12.87 15.80
CA TRP A 248 -6.02 13.14 17.19
C TRP A 248 -4.59 13.71 17.35
N PHE A 249 -3.62 13.17 16.59
CA PHE A 249 -2.24 13.66 16.58
C PHE A 249 -2.14 15.08 16.04
N LEU A 250 -2.83 15.42 14.95
CA LEU A 250 -2.82 16.75 14.33
C LEU A 250 -3.82 17.73 14.96
N GLU A 251 -4.61 17.29 15.96
CA GLU A 251 -5.68 18.10 16.58
C GLU A 251 -6.70 18.60 15.55
N SER A 252 -6.99 17.76 14.53
CA SER A 252 -7.97 18.03 13.50
C SER A 252 -9.14 17.05 13.61
N TRP A 253 -10.28 17.57 14.05
CA TRP A 253 -11.50 16.76 14.14
C TRP A 253 -12.01 16.33 12.76
N ILE A 254 -11.72 17.11 11.70
CA ILE A 254 -12.11 16.79 10.31
C ILE A 254 -11.35 15.55 9.83
N ILE A 255 -10.04 15.47 10.08
CA ILE A 255 -9.25 14.28 9.77
C ILE A 255 -9.75 13.08 10.60
N ALA A 256 -10.02 13.27 11.89
CA ALA A 256 -10.60 12.20 12.73
C ALA A 256 -11.97 11.74 12.21
N ALA A 257 -12.83 12.66 11.79
CA ALA A 257 -14.14 12.39 11.21
C ALA A 257 -14.08 11.72 9.83
N SER A 258 -12.96 11.77 9.13
CA SER A 258 -12.76 11.00 7.90
C SER A 258 -12.67 9.48 8.15
N SER A 259 -12.32 9.05 9.37
CA SER A 259 -12.28 7.64 9.76
C SER A 259 -13.64 6.92 9.60
N PRO A 260 -14.75 7.37 10.20
CA PRO A 260 -16.06 6.75 9.96
C PRO A 260 -16.50 6.83 8.49
N MET A 261 -16.05 7.82 7.72
CA MET A 261 -16.36 7.89 6.29
C MET A 261 -15.71 6.74 5.50
N VAL A 262 -14.50 6.31 5.86
CA VAL A 262 -13.87 5.10 5.27
C VAL A 262 -14.72 3.86 5.57
N ILE A 263 -15.25 3.74 6.78
CA ILE A 263 -16.11 2.64 7.19
C ILE A 263 -17.44 2.67 6.42
N LEU A 264 -18.09 3.84 6.34
CA LEU A 264 -19.34 4.02 5.61
C LEU A 264 -19.17 3.74 4.10
N TYR A 265 -18.06 4.18 3.50
CA TYR A 265 -17.73 3.82 2.13
C TYR A 265 -17.56 2.31 1.95
N GLY A 266 -16.85 1.66 2.88
CA GLY A 266 -16.70 0.21 2.88
C GLY A 266 -18.04 -0.53 2.93
N ILE A 267 -18.91 -0.16 3.85
CA ILE A 267 -20.22 -0.81 4.03
C ILE A 267 -21.17 -0.49 2.87
N GLY A 268 -21.25 0.77 2.44
CA GLY A 268 -22.25 1.25 1.49
C GLY A 268 -21.92 0.99 0.03
N PHE A 269 -20.64 1.08 -0.34
CA PHE A 269 -20.21 1.03 -1.75
C PHE A 269 -19.28 -0.15 -2.05
N ALA A 270 -18.22 -0.34 -1.26
CA ALA A 270 -17.24 -1.37 -1.56
C ALA A 270 -17.80 -2.79 -1.32
N ASN A 271 -18.35 -3.06 -0.12
CA ASN A 271 -18.85 -4.39 0.22
C ASN A 271 -19.96 -4.93 -0.71
N PRO A 272 -20.98 -4.14 -1.11
CA PRO A 272 -22.01 -4.66 -2.03
C PRO A 272 -21.45 -5.06 -3.41
N SER A 273 -20.59 -4.22 -4.00
CA SER A 273 -19.99 -4.51 -5.31
C SER A 273 -18.98 -5.66 -5.25
N GLU A 274 -18.11 -5.67 -4.23
CA GLU A 274 -17.15 -6.75 -4.00
C GLU A 274 -17.84 -8.07 -3.66
N SER A 275 -18.90 -8.06 -2.84
CA SER A 275 -19.57 -9.30 -2.44
C SER A 275 -20.23 -10.01 -3.62
N THR A 276 -20.77 -9.28 -4.60
CA THR A 276 -21.34 -9.87 -5.81
C THR A 276 -20.25 -10.55 -6.65
N ASP A 277 -19.12 -9.87 -6.86
CA ASP A 277 -17.97 -10.43 -7.58
C ASP A 277 -17.36 -11.62 -6.83
N LEU A 278 -17.16 -11.52 -5.51
CA LEU A 278 -16.57 -12.59 -4.69
C LEU A 278 -17.49 -13.80 -4.56
N THR A 279 -18.81 -13.61 -4.53
CA THR A 279 -19.79 -14.72 -4.50
C THR A 279 -19.74 -15.52 -5.80
N THR A 280 -19.61 -14.84 -6.94
CA THR A 280 -19.53 -15.51 -8.24
C THR A 280 -18.20 -16.20 -8.46
N ARG A 281 -17.11 -15.62 -7.99
CA ARG A 281 -15.74 -16.19 -8.17
C ARG A 281 -15.37 -17.25 -7.16
N PHE A 282 -15.84 -17.14 -5.90
CA PHE A 282 -15.52 -18.05 -4.80
C PHE A 282 -16.79 -18.74 -4.26
N VAL A 283 -17.46 -19.47 -5.13
CA VAL A 283 -18.72 -20.16 -4.84
C VAL A 283 -18.64 -20.98 -3.53
N GLY A 284 -19.52 -20.65 -2.58
CA GLY A 284 -19.58 -21.30 -1.26
C GLY A 284 -18.55 -20.81 -0.24
N GLY A 285 -17.30 -20.61 -0.62
CA GLY A 285 -16.22 -20.17 0.29
C GLY A 285 -16.43 -18.77 0.84
N TRP A 286 -16.78 -17.79 -0.02
CA TRP A 286 -17.04 -16.42 0.39
C TRP A 286 -18.22 -16.30 1.35
N ASN A 287 -19.35 -16.97 1.08
CA ASN A 287 -20.52 -16.90 1.94
C ASN A 287 -20.25 -17.49 3.33
N ASN A 288 -19.57 -18.66 3.41
CA ASN A 288 -19.17 -19.25 4.68
C ASN A 288 -18.24 -18.31 5.48
N TYR A 289 -17.26 -17.71 4.80
CA TYR A 289 -16.34 -16.75 5.41
C TYR A 289 -17.09 -15.52 5.91
N ARG A 290 -17.86 -14.84 5.05
CA ARG A 290 -18.57 -13.59 5.36
C ARG A 290 -19.54 -13.73 6.54
N LEU A 291 -20.30 -14.81 6.59
CA LEU A 291 -21.29 -15.05 7.67
C LEU A 291 -20.66 -15.19 9.06
N ARG A 292 -19.35 -15.42 9.13
CA ARG A 292 -18.62 -15.53 10.40
C ARG A 292 -18.10 -14.18 10.94
N PHE A 293 -18.32 -13.08 10.22
CA PHE A 293 -17.80 -11.76 10.59
C PHE A 293 -18.92 -10.73 10.74
N ILE A 294 -18.75 -9.84 11.70
CA ILE A 294 -19.46 -8.56 11.77
C ILE A 294 -18.54 -7.54 11.07
N SER A 295 -19.06 -6.82 10.09
CA SER A 295 -18.26 -5.85 9.32
C SER A 295 -17.53 -4.89 10.25
N PHE A 296 -16.24 -4.67 10.01
CA PHE A 296 -15.34 -3.78 10.77
C PHE A 296 -15.13 -4.10 12.25
N LEU A 297 -15.74 -5.16 12.81
CA LEU A 297 -15.42 -5.60 14.16
C LEU A 297 -14.45 -6.78 14.11
N PRO A 298 -13.30 -6.70 14.81
CA PRO A 298 -12.37 -7.81 14.86
C PRO A 298 -12.95 -8.96 15.68
N ARG A 299 -12.78 -10.18 15.19
CA ARG A 299 -13.10 -11.39 15.94
C ARG A 299 -12.03 -11.65 16.98
N PHE A 300 -12.42 -12.18 18.12
CA PHE A 300 -11.44 -12.61 19.12
C PHE A 300 -10.77 -13.95 18.74
N ILE A 301 -11.54 -14.86 18.13
CA ILE A 301 -11.08 -16.18 17.70
C ILE A 301 -10.87 -16.16 16.18
N PRO A 302 -9.74 -16.69 15.63
CA PRO A 302 -9.47 -16.66 14.21
C PRO A 302 -10.51 -17.48 13.41
N PHE A 303 -10.70 -17.11 12.16
CA PHE A 303 -11.41 -17.93 11.20
C PHE A 303 -10.52 -19.12 10.82
N GLU A 304 -11.06 -20.33 10.82
CA GLU A 304 -10.40 -21.52 10.35
C GLU A 304 -10.50 -21.57 8.81
N GLY A 305 -9.37 -21.34 8.14
CA GLY A 305 -9.29 -21.39 6.68
C GLY A 305 -9.19 -22.82 6.15
N ASP A 306 -9.38 -22.97 4.84
CA ASP A 306 -9.36 -24.29 4.17
C ASP A 306 -7.96 -24.92 4.13
N GLU A 307 -6.88 -24.14 4.27
CA GLU A 307 -5.50 -24.64 4.29
C GLU A 307 -5.00 -24.78 5.74
N PRO A 308 -4.90 -25.98 6.29
CA PRO A 308 -4.35 -26.18 7.62
C PRO A 308 -2.86 -25.82 7.64
N ALA A 309 -2.45 -25.09 8.68
CA ALA A 309 -1.05 -24.80 8.95
C ALA A 309 -0.41 -25.95 9.77
N THR A 310 0.88 -26.13 9.58
CA THR A 310 1.65 -27.10 10.35
C THR A 310 2.89 -26.42 10.94
N ILE A 311 3.13 -26.67 12.22
CA ILE A 311 4.35 -26.23 12.90
C ILE A 311 5.17 -27.43 13.33
N TYR A 312 6.46 -27.40 13.03
CA TYR A 312 7.41 -28.47 13.26
C TYR A 312 8.32 -28.11 14.43
N PHE A 313 8.28 -28.94 15.48
CA PHE A 313 9.13 -28.82 16.66
C PHE A 313 10.04 -30.04 16.78
N ALA A 314 11.32 -29.87 17.08
CA ALA A 314 12.23 -30.98 17.34
C ALA A 314 11.86 -31.68 18.66
N GLU A 315 11.70 -33.00 18.63
CA GLU A 315 11.38 -33.79 19.85
C GLU A 315 12.55 -33.90 20.79
N SER A 316 13.78 -33.83 20.28
CA SER A 316 15.02 -33.90 21.06
C SER A 316 15.33 -32.62 21.82
N CYS A 317 14.60 -31.52 21.62
CA CYS A 317 14.86 -30.23 22.22
C CYS A 317 13.86 -29.93 23.34
N SER A 318 14.32 -29.83 24.59
CA SER A 318 13.50 -29.57 25.77
C SER A 318 12.73 -28.21 25.67
N THR A 319 13.41 -27.17 25.19
CA THR A 319 12.80 -25.85 24.97
C THR A 319 11.71 -25.92 23.91
N CYS A 320 11.93 -26.67 22.84
CA CYS A 320 10.92 -26.86 21.78
C CYS A 320 9.68 -27.60 22.31
N SER A 321 9.86 -28.62 23.15
CA SER A 321 8.77 -29.33 23.80
C SER A 321 7.94 -28.43 24.71
N SER A 322 8.59 -27.60 25.54
CA SER A 322 7.89 -26.63 26.41
C SER A 322 7.10 -25.59 25.60
N ILE A 323 7.65 -25.09 24.50
CA ILE A 323 6.95 -24.16 23.60
C ILE A 323 5.75 -24.85 22.95
N ARG A 324 5.92 -26.10 22.50
CA ARG A 324 4.82 -26.90 21.92
C ARG A 324 3.69 -27.08 22.93
N GLU A 325 4.00 -27.53 24.16
CA GLU A 325 3.00 -27.71 25.22
C GLU A 325 2.29 -26.39 25.55
N TRP A 326 3.03 -25.29 25.55
CA TRP A 326 2.47 -23.95 25.74
C TRP A 326 1.45 -23.58 24.66
N PHE A 327 1.72 -23.92 23.39
CA PHE A 327 0.78 -23.73 22.27
C PHE A 327 -0.43 -24.65 22.39
N GLU A 328 -0.21 -25.96 22.64
CA GLU A 328 -1.27 -26.96 22.74
C GLU A 328 -2.27 -26.63 23.86
N ALA A 329 -1.77 -26.15 24.99
CA ALA A 329 -2.62 -25.71 26.11
C ALA A 329 -3.58 -24.56 25.73
N ARG A 330 -3.25 -23.76 24.70
CA ARG A 330 -4.04 -22.64 24.21
C ARG A 330 -4.98 -23.00 23.06
N LYS A 331 -5.01 -24.28 22.65
CA LYS A 331 -5.91 -24.85 21.64
C LYS A 331 -5.97 -24.00 20.34
N PRO A 332 -4.84 -23.80 19.65
CA PRO A 332 -4.80 -22.99 18.44
C PRO A 332 -5.67 -23.62 17.33
N ILE A 333 -6.35 -22.77 16.56
CA ILE A 333 -7.29 -23.20 15.51
C ILE A 333 -6.58 -23.35 14.19
N GLY A 334 -6.80 -24.48 13.49
CA GLY A 334 -6.20 -24.75 12.16
C GLY A 334 -4.68 -24.90 12.17
N LEU A 335 -4.06 -25.22 13.33
CA LEU A 335 -2.63 -25.45 13.48
C LEU A 335 -2.35 -26.88 13.93
N LYS A 336 -1.59 -27.63 13.14
CA LYS A 336 -1.15 -28.99 13.46
C LYS A 336 0.29 -28.98 13.98
N PHE A 337 0.54 -29.80 14.99
CA PHE A 337 1.89 -29.98 15.55
C PHE A 337 2.47 -31.30 15.02
N VAL A 338 3.66 -31.22 14.43
CA VAL A 338 4.35 -32.35 13.84
C VAL A 338 5.80 -32.34 14.29
N PRO A 339 6.41 -33.50 14.60
CA PRO A 339 7.83 -33.60 14.85
C PRO A 339 8.68 -33.05 13.69
N ALA A 340 9.73 -32.29 14.00
CA ALA A 340 10.63 -31.72 13.01
C ALA A 340 11.35 -32.81 12.18
N GLU A 341 11.53 -33.98 12.76
CA GLU A 341 12.10 -35.19 12.16
C GLU A 341 11.25 -35.70 10.96
N LYS A 342 9.96 -35.32 10.92
CA LYS A 342 9.04 -35.64 9.81
C LYS A 342 8.91 -34.52 8.76
N TYR A 343 9.78 -33.49 8.82
CA TYR A 343 9.75 -32.42 7.83
C TYR A 343 10.21 -32.91 6.45
N PRO A 344 9.47 -32.66 5.36
CA PRO A 344 9.78 -33.26 4.03
C PRO A 344 11.12 -32.82 3.42
N GLY A 345 11.76 -31.77 3.93
CA GLY A 345 13.04 -31.25 3.45
C GLY A 345 14.25 -31.65 4.27
N GLY A 346 14.13 -32.66 5.17
CA GLY A 346 15.15 -33.01 6.17
C GLY A 346 14.97 -32.21 7.47
N LEU A 347 15.73 -32.53 8.51
CA LEU A 347 15.61 -31.90 9.82
C LEU A 347 15.88 -30.39 9.74
N PRO A 348 14.91 -29.52 10.03
CA PRO A 348 15.13 -28.07 10.00
C PRO A 348 15.95 -27.64 11.22
N GLU A 349 16.83 -26.67 11.02
CA GLU A 349 17.69 -26.11 12.10
C GLU A 349 16.87 -25.39 13.19
N ARG A 350 15.68 -24.91 12.87
CA ARG A 350 14.81 -24.14 13.77
C ARG A 350 13.36 -24.58 13.63
N VAL A 351 12.56 -24.24 14.64
CA VAL A 351 11.10 -24.35 14.54
C VAL A 351 10.61 -23.83 13.20
N THR A 352 9.85 -24.64 12.47
CA THR A 352 9.40 -24.31 11.12
C THR A 352 7.89 -24.37 11.04
N TYR A 353 7.27 -23.28 10.53
CA TYR A 353 5.85 -23.18 10.26
C TYR A 353 5.63 -23.30 8.75
N LYS A 354 4.69 -24.13 8.33
CA LYS A 354 4.36 -24.35 6.93
C LYS A 354 2.86 -24.16 6.71
N ILE A 355 2.50 -23.48 5.63
CA ILE A 355 1.13 -23.32 5.16
C ILE A 355 1.13 -23.28 3.63
N GLY A 356 0.46 -24.24 3.00
CA GLY A 356 0.53 -24.40 1.55
C GLY A 356 1.97 -24.62 1.06
N ARG A 357 2.45 -23.77 0.17
CA ARG A 357 3.83 -23.81 -0.36
C ARG A 357 4.82 -22.96 0.41
N GLU A 358 4.36 -22.18 1.37
CA GLU A 358 5.23 -21.27 2.13
C GLU A 358 5.71 -21.92 3.42
N SER A 359 6.97 -21.66 3.75
CA SER A 359 7.60 -22.04 5.01
C SER A 359 8.28 -20.84 5.66
N TYR A 360 8.23 -20.80 6.99
CA TYR A 360 8.84 -19.77 7.82
C TYR A 360 9.58 -20.45 8.95
N SER A 361 10.78 -19.96 9.33
CA SER A 361 11.60 -20.56 10.37
C SER A 361 11.87 -19.59 11.53
N GLY A 362 12.26 -20.13 12.69
CA GLY A 362 12.66 -19.39 13.87
C GLY A 362 11.53 -18.52 14.44
N VAL A 363 11.86 -17.28 14.80
CA VAL A 363 10.90 -16.31 15.36
C VAL A 363 9.72 -16.07 14.45
N LYS A 364 9.90 -16.09 13.11
CA LYS A 364 8.77 -15.98 12.17
C LYS A 364 7.82 -17.14 12.24
N ALA A 365 8.30 -18.36 12.49
CA ALA A 365 7.46 -19.54 12.63
C ALA A 365 6.58 -19.43 13.89
N ILE A 366 7.18 -19.04 15.01
CA ILE A 366 6.46 -18.80 16.27
C ILE A 366 5.44 -17.66 16.09
N ALA A 367 5.85 -16.55 15.51
CA ALA A 367 4.97 -15.40 15.23
C ALA A 367 3.75 -15.79 14.39
N ARG A 368 3.92 -16.64 13.38
CA ARG A 368 2.82 -17.21 12.58
C ARG A 368 1.95 -18.16 13.41
N GLY A 369 2.54 -19.00 14.24
CA GLY A 369 1.80 -19.88 15.15
C GLY A 369 0.90 -19.12 16.11
N LEU A 370 1.38 -18.00 16.67
CA LEU A 370 0.61 -17.14 17.57
C LEU A 370 -0.70 -16.63 16.92
N THR A 371 -0.72 -16.41 15.63
CA THR A 371 -1.93 -15.96 14.91
C THR A 371 -3.04 -17.01 14.83
N HIS A 372 -2.82 -18.22 15.32
CA HIS A 372 -3.81 -19.29 15.40
C HIS A 372 -4.51 -19.39 16.77
N ILE A 373 -4.09 -18.62 17.77
CA ILE A 373 -4.63 -18.72 19.14
C ILE A 373 -5.84 -17.80 19.31
N ASN A 374 -5.62 -16.51 19.38
CA ASN A 374 -6.65 -15.48 19.49
C ASN A 374 -6.08 -14.11 19.10
N LEU A 375 -6.94 -13.09 19.08
CA LEU A 375 -6.58 -11.75 18.62
C LEU A 375 -5.40 -11.13 19.40
N ILE A 376 -5.31 -11.35 20.72
CA ILE A 376 -4.21 -10.80 21.55
C ILE A 376 -2.87 -11.40 21.09
N TRP A 377 -2.82 -12.71 20.96
CA TRP A 377 -1.63 -13.40 20.48
C TRP A 377 -1.36 -13.14 19.00
N ALA A 378 -2.41 -12.92 18.21
CA ALA A 378 -2.24 -12.51 16.81
C ALA A 378 -1.57 -11.13 16.69
N ILE A 379 -1.95 -10.15 17.49
CA ILE A 379 -1.30 -8.83 17.54
C ILE A 379 0.18 -9.00 17.91
N THR A 380 0.49 -9.79 18.93
CA THR A 380 1.88 -10.12 19.30
C THR A 380 2.62 -10.77 18.12
N GLY A 381 2.00 -11.76 17.47
CA GLY A 381 2.57 -12.42 16.29
C GLY A 381 2.79 -11.45 15.12
N TRP A 382 1.91 -10.48 14.90
CA TRP A 382 2.08 -9.47 13.85
C TRP A 382 3.22 -8.51 14.17
N LEU A 383 3.38 -8.06 15.41
CA LEU A 383 4.50 -7.23 15.83
C LEU A 383 5.84 -7.96 15.64
N LEU A 384 5.89 -9.24 16.00
CA LEU A 384 7.08 -10.08 15.78
C LEU A 384 7.43 -10.33 14.31
N GLN A 385 6.51 -10.11 13.38
CA GLN A 385 6.75 -10.23 11.94
C GLN A 385 7.29 -8.94 11.30
N ILE A 386 7.30 -7.82 12.00
CA ILE A 386 7.81 -6.55 11.49
C ILE A 386 9.32 -6.70 11.20
N PRO A 387 9.79 -6.32 9.99
CA PRO A 387 11.21 -6.27 9.67
C PRO A 387 11.97 -5.38 10.69
N GLY A 388 13.13 -5.81 11.10
CA GLY A 388 13.90 -5.17 12.17
C GLY A 388 13.61 -5.80 13.53
N ILE A 389 12.36 -5.82 14.00
CA ILE A 389 11.97 -6.49 15.26
C ILE A 389 12.24 -8.00 15.15
N ASN A 390 11.82 -8.61 14.05
CA ASN A 390 12.05 -10.02 13.82
C ASN A 390 13.53 -10.40 13.85
N GLN A 391 14.37 -9.65 13.12
CA GLN A 391 15.81 -9.90 13.07
C GLN A 391 16.47 -9.74 14.44
N LEU A 392 16.12 -8.66 15.15
CA LEU A 392 16.66 -8.40 16.50
C LEU A 392 16.34 -9.55 17.45
N ILE A 393 15.07 -9.96 17.52
CA ILE A 393 14.65 -11.06 18.42
C ILE A 393 15.26 -12.38 17.96
N GLN A 394 15.39 -12.63 16.65
CA GLN A 394 16.04 -13.83 16.14
C GLN A 394 17.52 -13.90 16.61
N VAL A 395 18.27 -12.80 16.51
CA VAL A 395 19.63 -12.73 17.02
C VAL A 395 19.69 -13.00 18.53
N MET A 396 18.75 -12.44 19.32
CA MET A 396 18.67 -12.66 20.76
C MET A 396 18.36 -14.12 21.15
N VAL A 397 17.61 -14.84 20.31
CA VAL A 397 17.25 -16.24 20.53
C VAL A 397 18.37 -17.18 20.10
N ASP A 398 19.21 -16.77 19.15
CA ASP A 398 20.33 -17.54 18.63
C ASP A 398 21.60 -17.39 19.49
N LEU A 399 21.67 -16.43 20.45
CA LEU A 399 22.72 -16.23 21.47
C LEU A 399 22.52 -17.13 22.68
#